data_48e4a6b470b94003e2f3ccbca4c2d595
#
_entry.id   48e4a6b470b94003e2f3ccbca4c2d595
#
_cell.length_a   1.000
_cell.length_b   1.000
_cell.length_c   1.000
_cell.angle_alpha   90.00
_cell.angle_beta   90.00
_cell.angle_gamma   90.00
#
_symmetry.space_group_name_H-M   'P 1'
#
loop_
_entity.id
_entity.type
_entity.pdbx_description
1 polymer ?
#
loop_
_entity_poly.entity_id
_entity_poly.type
_entity_poly.pdbx_seq_one_letter_code
_entity_poly.pdbx_strand_id
1 'polypeptide(L)'
;MIEMLLVLAAAVAAAAALAGMGYGLLCFLLRGRRDGPGWEKLTGFRYAHRGLHGPGAPENSLAAFRRAAEAGYGAELDVHLTRDGRLAVIHDGDLQRMCGVSGRVEEKTAAELSALRLAGTEERIPFLEEVLPLFAGRAPLVVELKTDWRSAAELACRTVECLDRFSIDYCVESFDPRPLLWLRRHRPNVLRGQLSQNFHRHPSGQDPWNRLALTNLFYNAFTRPDFVAYRFEDRERAAVRLCRRFGMRMAYWTLRSRADVALAEQEGALPIFEEPERLKEVTH
;
A
#
# COMPACT_ATOMS: atom_id res chain seq x y z
N MET A 1 -40.62 39.02 -19.68
CA MET A 1 -39.55 38.40 -20.49
C MET A 1 -38.14 38.68 -19.94
N ILE A 2 -37.78 39.96 -19.70
CA ILE A 2 -36.46 40.36 -19.15
C ILE A 2 -36.23 39.81 -17.75
N GLU A 3 -37.19 39.93 -16.82
CA GLU A 3 -37.08 39.40 -15.47
C GLU A 3 -36.88 37.88 -15.42
N MET A 4 -37.59 37.15 -16.30
CA MET A 4 -37.44 35.68 -16.41
C MET A 4 -36.02 35.28 -16.90
N LEU A 5 -35.47 36.07 -17.84
CA LEU A 5 -34.10 35.86 -18.31
C LEU A 5 -33.06 36.16 -17.24
N LEU A 6 -33.27 37.20 -16.43
CA LEU A 6 -32.39 37.53 -15.30
C LEU A 6 -32.43 36.45 -14.20
N VAL A 7 -33.60 35.92 -13.86
CA VAL A 7 -33.75 34.83 -12.89
C VAL A 7 -33.07 33.56 -13.42
N LEU A 8 -33.24 33.24 -14.70
CA LEU A 8 -32.58 32.07 -15.31
C LEU A 8 -31.05 32.23 -15.30
N ALA A 9 -30.55 33.42 -15.67
CA ALA A 9 -29.11 33.71 -15.64
C ALA A 9 -28.53 33.60 -14.22
N ALA A 10 -29.24 34.11 -13.21
CA ALA A 10 -28.83 33.99 -11.80
C ALA A 10 -28.82 32.51 -11.32
N ALA A 11 -29.81 31.73 -11.71
CA ALA A 11 -29.88 30.30 -11.37
C ALA A 11 -28.73 29.51 -12.02
N VAL A 12 -28.41 29.79 -13.28
CA VAL A 12 -27.26 29.17 -13.99
C VAL A 12 -25.94 29.55 -13.33
N ALA A 13 -25.76 30.83 -12.97
CA ALA A 13 -24.56 31.30 -12.28
C ALA A 13 -24.40 30.65 -10.89
N ALA A 14 -25.49 30.52 -10.13
CA ALA A 14 -25.48 29.83 -8.84
C ALA A 14 -25.14 28.34 -8.98
N ALA A 15 -25.73 27.67 -9.97
CA ALA A 15 -25.41 26.27 -10.25
C ALA A 15 -23.94 26.07 -10.66
N ALA A 16 -23.40 26.96 -11.50
CA ALA A 16 -21.98 26.94 -11.89
C ALA A 16 -21.05 27.19 -10.69
N ALA A 17 -21.40 28.13 -9.80
CA ALA A 17 -20.65 28.40 -8.57
C ALA A 17 -20.65 27.17 -7.63
N LEU A 18 -21.80 26.52 -7.42
CA LEU A 18 -21.91 25.31 -6.62
C LEU A 18 -21.11 24.14 -7.22
N ALA A 19 -21.17 23.96 -8.53
CA ALA A 19 -20.37 22.95 -9.24
C ALA A 19 -18.86 23.23 -9.10
N GLY A 20 -18.44 24.49 -9.23
CA GLY A 20 -17.07 24.94 -9.02
C GLY A 20 -16.56 24.68 -7.61
N MET A 21 -17.38 25.00 -6.59
CA MET A 21 -17.05 24.71 -5.18
C MET A 21 -16.95 23.20 -4.94
N GLY A 22 -17.89 22.39 -5.46
CA GLY A 22 -17.87 20.95 -5.36
C GLY A 22 -16.62 20.33 -6.00
N TYR A 23 -16.23 20.81 -7.17
CA TYR A 23 -15.01 20.41 -7.85
C TYR A 23 -13.75 20.79 -7.06
N GLY A 24 -13.70 22.03 -6.53
CA GLY A 24 -12.60 22.48 -5.68
C GLY A 24 -12.45 21.65 -4.41
N LEU A 25 -13.56 21.28 -3.76
CA LEU A 25 -13.58 20.39 -2.61
C LEU A 25 -13.07 18.99 -3.00
N LEU A 26 -13.52 18.45 -4.12
CA LEU A 26 -13.08 17.14 -4.60
C LEU A 26 -11.57 17.15 -4.91
N CYS A 27 -11.06 18.17 -5.57
CA CYS A 27 -9.63 18.37 -5.80
C CYS A 27 -8.85 18.40 -4.49
N PHE A 28 -9.37 19.10 -3.48
CA PHE A 28 -8.76 19.17 -2.15
C PHE A 28 -8.72 17.80 -1.46
N LEU A 29 -9.83 17.05 -1.51
CA LEU A 29 -9.94 15.72 -0.90
C LEU A 29 -8.98 14.72 -1.52
N LEU A 30 -8.85 14.73 -2.86
CA LEU A 30 -8.03 13.77 -3.60
C LEU A 30 -6.55 14.15 -3.71
N ARG A 31 -6.18 15.37 -3.35
CA ARG A 31 -4.82 15.90 -3.53
C ARG A 31 -3.80 15.14 -2.67
N GLY A 32 -2.72 14.66 -3.29
CA GLY A 32 -1.51 14.18 -2.63
C GLY A 32 -0.34 15.15 -2.76
N ARG A 33 0.84 14.70 -2.39
CA ARG A 33 2.13 15.37 -2.62
C ARG A 33 2.71 14.85 -3.94
N ARG A 34 3.23 15.73 -4.80
CA ARG A 34 3.75 15.37 -6.12
C ARG A 34 5.27 15.35 -6.20
N ASP A 35 5.92 16.04 -5.27
CA ASP A 35 7.35 16.35 -5.22
C ASP A 35 8.09 15.56 -4.14
N GLY A 36 7.53 14.45 -3.67
CA GLY A 36 8.18 13.55 -2.73
C GLY A 36 9.48 13.00 -3.34
N PRO A 37 10.62 13.15 -2.64
CA PRO A 37 11.93 12.74 -3.14
C PRO A 37 12.06 11.21 -3.23
N GLY A 38 12.86 10.72 -4.20
CA GLY A 38 13.25 9.32 -4.29
C GLY A 38 12.26 8.40 -5.00
N TRP A 39 11.18 8.93 -5.60
CA TRP A 39 10.25 8.10 -6.37
C TRP A 39 10.93 7.40 -7.54
N GLU A 40 11.89 8.05 -8.20
CA GLU A 40 12.68 7.53 -9.31
C GLU A 40 13.47 6.27 -8.94
N LYS A 41 13.80 6.09 -7.68
CA LYS A 41 14.51 4.91 -7.17
C LYS A 41 13.62 3.68 -7.02
N LEU A 42 12.30 3.90 -7.00
CA LEU A 42 11.29 2.84 -6.93
C LEU A 42 10.81 2.41 -8.31
N THR A 43 10.95 3.28 -9.31
CA THR A 43 10.52 3.01 -10.69
C THR A 43 11.50 2.06 -11.40
N GLY A 44 10.98 1.31 -12.39
CA GLY A 44 11.79 0.32 -13.12
C GLY A 44 11.91 -1.03 -12.43
N PHE A 45 11.37 -1.18 -11.24
CA PHE A 45 11.26 -2.45 -10.53
C PHE A 45 9.82 -2.99 -10.57
N ARG A 46 9.71 -4.32 -10.59
CA ARG A 46 8.49 -5.05 -10.30
C ARG A 46 8.56 -5.56 -8.86
N TYR A 47 7.46 -5.50 -8.14
CA TYR A 47 7.43 -5.85 -6.72
C TYR A 47 6.67 -7.16 -6.52
N ALA A 48 7.36 -8.18 -6.01
CA ALA A 48 6.74 -9.44 -5.67
C ALA A 48 5.88 -9.24 -4.40
N HIS A 49 4.56 -9.40 -4.55
CA HIS A 49 3.59 -9.26 -3.45
C HIS A 49 3.86 -10.32 -2.39
N ARG A 50 4.21 -9.89 -1.16
CA ARG A 50 4.64 -10.75 -0.05
C ARG A 50 5.85 -11.64 -0.38
N GLY A 51 6.77 -11.14 -1.22
CA GLY A 51 7.87 -11.91 -1.78
C GLY A 51 7.47 -12.83 -2.94
N LEU A 52 8.45 -13.48 -3.56
CA LEU A 52 8.22 -14.42 -4.66
C LEU A 52 7.81 -15.78 -4.10
N HIS A 53 6.63 -15.83 -3.51
CA HIS A 53 6.08 -16.98 -2.81
C HIS A 53 5.59 -18.08 -3.77
N GLY A 54 5.50 -19.31 -3.26
CA GLY A 54 5.07 -20.48 -4.01
C GLY A 54 5.45 -21.77 -3.26
N PRO A 55 5.48 -22.91 -3.92
CA PRO A 55 5.82 -24.19 -3.28
C PRO A 55 7.11 -24.10 -2.45
N GLY A 56 7.05 -24.44 -1.17
CA GLY A 56 8.19 -24.43 -0.24
C GLY A 56 8.67 -23.03 0.20
N ALA A 57 8.03 -21.95 -0.27
CA ALA A 57 8.32 -20.59 0.14
C ALA A 57 7.01 -19.84 0.39
N PRO A 58 6.42 -19.92 1.58
CA PRO A 58 5.18 -19.25 1.92
C PRO A 58 5.27 -17.72 1.74
N GLU A 59 4.13 -17.06 1.57
CA GLU A 59 4.05 -15.59 1.57
C GLU A 59 4.71 -15.00 2.83
N ASN A 60 5.37 -13.85 2.69
CA ASN A 60 6.08 -13.16 3.77
C ASN A 60 7.17 -14.01 4.48
N SER A 61 7.69 -15.06 3.85
CA SER A 61 8.82 -15.86 4.40
C SER A 61 10.18 -15.37 3.89
N LEU A 62 11.24 -15.67 4.63
CA LEU A 62 12.62 -15.38 4.16
C LEU A 62 12.93 -16.07 2.83
N ALA A 63 12.43 -17.27 2.62
CA ALA A 63 12.59 -17.99 1.35
C ALA A 63 11.93 -17.25 0.19
N ALA A 64 10.71 -16.71 0.37
CA ALA A 64 10.02 -15.92 -0.64
C ALA A 64 10.75 -14.61 -0.97
N PHE A 65 11.26 -13.91 0.04
CA PHE A 65 12.04 -12.70 -0.14
C PHE A 65 13.39 -12.95 -0.81
N ARG A 66 14.08 -14.03 -0.45
CA ARG A 66 15.34 -14.42 -1.10
C ARG A 66 15.11 -14.70 -2.58
N ARG A 67 14.06 -15.44 -2.94
CA ARG A 67 13.69 -15.68 -4.34
C ARG A 67 13.42 -14.38 -5.10
N ALA A 68 12.74 -13.42 -4.49
CA ALA A 68 12.47 -12.12 -5.11
C ALA A 68 13.78 -11.35 -5.37
N ALA A 69 14.65 -11.24 -4.37
CA ALA A 69 15.92 -10.54 -4.47
C ALA A 69 16.88 -11.18 -5.49
N GLU A 70 16.96 -12.51 -5.52
CA GLU A 70 17.78 -13.27 -6.49
C GLU A 70 17.27 -13.12 -7.93
N ALA A 71 15.96 -12.97 -8.11
CA ALA A 71 15.33 -12.71 -9.41
C ALA A 71 15.41 -11.24 -9.85
N GLY A 72 16.02 -10.35 -9.04
CA GLY A 72 16.13 -8.92 -9.33
C GLY A 72 14.84 -8.13 -9.16
N TYR A 73 13.85 -8.67 -8.46
CA TYR A 73 12.61 -7.97 -8.12
C TYR A 73 12.75 -7.20 -6.80
N GLY A 74 12.03 -6.10 -6.68
CA GLY A 74 11.64 -5.58 -5.39
C GLY A 74 10.63 -6.50 -4.72
N ALA A 75 10.28 -6.23 -3.48
CA ALA A 75 9.21 -6.93 -2.80
C ALA A 75 8.26 -5.95 -2.12
N GLU A 76 7.01 -6.35 -2.05
CA GLU A 76 6.07 -5.79 -1.09
C GLU A 76 6.00 -6.73 0.12
N LEU A 77 5.82 -6.18 1.31
CA LEU A 77 5.76 -6.93 2.57
C LEU A 77 4.88 -6.24 3.60
N ASP A 78 4.33 -7.04 4.52
CA ASP A 78 3.39 -6.62 5.54
C ASP A 78 4.03 -6.62 6.93
N VAL A 79 3.95 -5.51 7.67
CA VAL A 79 4.58 -5.37 8.99
C VAL A 79 3.55 -5.16 10.08
N HIS A 80 3.62 -5.99 11.13
CA HIS A 80 2.89 -5.86 12.39
C HIS A 80 3.82 -5.56 13.55
N LEU A 81 3.30 -4.87 14.57
CA LEU A 81 4.00 -4.64 15.83
C LEU A 81 3.66 -5.75 16.83
N THR A 82 4.65 -6.48 17.32
CA THR A 82 4.46 -7.48 18.38
C THR A 82 4.21 -6.84 19.74
N ARG A 83 3.74 -7.62 20.71
CA ARG A 83 3.53 -7.16 22.10
C ARG A 83 4.78 -6.56 22.76
N ASP A 84 5.94 -7.07 22.43
CA ASP A 84 7.25 -6.61 22.92
C ASP A 84 7.96 -5.64 21.97
N GLY A 85 7.23 -5.09 20.97
CA GLY A 85 7.69 -4.00 20.11
C GLY A 85 8.64 -4.40 18.98
N ARG A 86 8.66 -5.67 18.57
CA ARG A 86 9.39 -6.12 17.39
C ARG A 86 8.49 -6.02 16.14
N LEU A 87 9.09 -6.02 14.97
CA LEU A 87 8.43 -5.84 13.68
C LEU A 87 8.30 -7.18 12.97
N ALA A 88 7.17 -7.87 13.17
CA ALA A 88 6.88 -9.17 12.54
C ALA A 88 6.39 -8.97 11.10
N VAL A 89 6.88 -9.81 10.17
CA VAL A 89 6.49 -9.74 8.76
C VAL A 89 5.50 -10.86 8.45
N ILE A 90 4.21 -10.52 8.40
CA ILE A 90 3.09 -11.41 8.12
C ILE A 90 1.88 -10.58 7.70
N HIS A 91 1.00 -11.13 6.83
CA HIS A 91 -0.13 -10.35 6.31
C HIS A 91 -1.29 -10.24 7.30
N ASP A 92 -1.74 -11.38 7.86
CA ASP A 92 -2.93 -11.40 8.71
C ASP A 92 -2.56 -11.04 10.15
N GLY A 93 -3.38 -10.22 10.81
CA GLY A 93 -3.27 -10.01 12.26
C GLY A 93 -3.66 -11.25 13.07
N ASP A 94 -4.35 -12.22 12.47
CA ASP A 94 -4.70 -13.51 13.04
C ASP A 94 -3.73 -14.61 12.54
N LEU A 95 -3.30 -15.49 13.43
CA LEU A 95 -2.30 -16.50 13.14
C LEU A 95 -2.88 -17.80 12.56
N GLN A 96 -4.23 -17.94 12.50
CA GLN A 96 -4.88 -19.19 12.15
C GLN A 96 -4.57 -19.65 10.71
N ARG A 97 -4.66 -18.75 9.72
CA ARG A 97 -4.46 -19.10 8.32
C ARG A 97 -3.05 -19.55 8.02
N MET A 98 -2.05 -18.82 8.51
CA MET A 98 -0.65 -19.06 8.17
C MET A 98 0.06 -19.99 9.14
N CYS A 99 -0.32 -20.01 10.41
CA CYS A 99 0.37 -20.79 11.44
C CYS A 99 -0.48 -21.93 12.05
N GLY A 100 -1.77 -22.02 11.73
CA GLY A 100 -2.66 -23.05 12.27
C GLY A 100 -2.98 -22.91 13.76
N VAL A 101 -2.64 -21.78 14.38
CA VAL A 101 -2.89 -21.50 15.79
C VAL A 101 -3.79 -20.27 15.96
N SER A 102 -4.60 -20.25 17.01
CA SER A 102 -5.42 -19.09 17.35
C SER A 102 -4.59 -17.99 18.02
N GLY A 103 -5.03 -16.75 17.87
CA GLY A 103 -4.44 -15.57 18.52
C GLY A 103 -3.99 -14.52 17.51
N ARG A 104 -3.66 -13.34 18.04
CA ARG A 104 -3.26 -12.20 17.23
C ARG A 104 -1.76 -11.94 17.35
N VAL A 105 -1.17 -11.44 16.26
CA VAL A 105 0.26 -11.07 16.19
C VAL A 105 0.61 -10.04 17.28
N GLU A 106 -0.23 -9.03 17.45
CA GLU A 106 -0.01 -7.93 18.39
C GLU A 106 -0.10 -8.36 19.87
N GLU A 107 -0.64 -9.55 20.14
CA GLU A 107 -0.75 -10.13 21.49
C GLU A 107 0.43 -11.05 21.84
N LYS A 108 1.30 -11.35 20.87
CA LYS A 108 2.44 -12.25 21.02
C LYS A 108 3.76 -11.50 21.11
N THR A 109 4.70 -12.08 21.83
CA THR A 109 6.11 -11.65 21.82
C THR A 109 6.82 -12.21 20.59
N ALA A 110 7.95 -11.62 20.24
CA ALA A 110 8.82 -12.13 19.19
C ALA A 110 9.24 -13.59 19.42
N ALA A 111 9.53 -13.95 20.66
CA ALA A 111 9.89 -15.34 21.01
C ALA A 111 8.75 -16.33 20.74
N GLU A 112 7.51 -15.97 21.11
CA GLU A 112 6.32 -16.78 20.82
C GLU A 112 6.08 -16.94 19.31
N LEU A 113 6.24 -15.86 18.52
CA LEU A 113 6.07 -15.89 17.06
C LEU A 113 7.18 -16.70 16.35
N SER A 114 8.42 -16.60 16.81
CA SER A 114 9.56 -17.34 16.24
C SER A 114 9.44 -18.86 16.38
N ALA A 115 8.60 -19.35 17.30
CA ALA A 115 8.33 -20.76 17.47
C ALA A 115 7.31 -21.30 16.43
N LEU A 116 6.59 -20.43 15.74
CA LEU A 116 5.55 -20.79 14.78
C LEU A 116 6.11 -21.07 13.38
N ARG A 117 5.44 -21.96 12.65
CA ARG A 117 5.77 -22.30 11.27
C ARG A 117 4.72 -21.74 10.31
N LEU A 118 5.18 -21.28 9.15
CA LEU A 118 4.32 -20.75 8.10
C LEU A 118 3.83 -21.86 7.17
N ALA A 119 2.53 -21.98 7.02
CA ALA A 119 1.86 -22.89 6.06
C ALA A 119 2.37 -24.34 6.12
N GLY A 120 2.72 -24.85 7.31
CA GLY A 120 3.22 -26.21 7.50
C GLY A 120 4.61 -26.50 6.92
N THR A 121 5.38 -25.46 6.59
CA THR A 121 6.78 -25.56 6.12
C THR A 121 7.78 -25.39 7.27
N GLU A 122 9.08 -25.42 6.97
CA GLU A 122 10.12 -25.07 7.94
C GLU A 122 10.33 -23.56 8.11
N GLU A 123 9.72 -22.73 7.24
CA GLU A 123 9.79 -21.27 7.33
C GLU A 123 9.06 -20.75 8.56
N ARG A 124 9.59 -19.66 9.14
CA ARG A 124 9.03 -18.99 10.31
C ARG A 124 8.53 -17.60 9.93
N ILE A 125 7.79 -16.98 10.82
CA ILE A 125 7.46 -15.55 10.70
C ILE A 125 8.79 -14.78 10.86
N PRO A 126 9.29 -14.10 9.81
CA PRO A 126 10.51 -13.31 9.94
C PRO A 126 10.23 -11.98 10.60
N PHE A 127 11.29 -11.34 11.11
CA PHE A 127 11.25 -9.95 11.53
C PHE A 127 11.83 -9.04 10.44
N LEU A 128 11.40 -7.78 10.42
CA LEU A 128 11.80 -6.86 9.35
C LEU A 128 13.32 -6.77 9.21
N GLU A 129 14.06 -6.70 10.29
CA GLU A 129 15.52 -6.65 10.28
C GLU A 129 16.20 -7.90 9.68
N GLU A 130 15.49 -9.03 9.57
CA GLU A 130 16.00 -10.25 8.90
C GLU A 130 15.76 -10.18 7.39
N VAL A 131 14.72 -9.46 6.95
CA VAL A 131 14.39 -9.30 5.52
C VAL A 131 15.28 -8.26 4.85
N LEU A 132 15.54 -7.13 5.53
CA LEU A 132 16.24 -5.98 4.93
C LEU A 132 17.61 -6.31 4.32
N PRO A 133 18.48 -7.14 4.93
CA PRO A 133 19.77 -7.50 4.33
C PRO A 133 19.68 -8.19 2.96
N LEU A 134 18.54 -8.83 2.65
CA LEU A 134 18.33 -9.49 1.35
C LEU A 134 18.21 -8.49 0.20
N PHE A 135 17.73 -7.28 0.49
CA PHE A 135 17.43 -6.23 -0.49
C PHE A 135 18.43 -5.06 -0.48
N ALA A 136 19.23 -4.92 0.58
CA ALA A 136 20.18 -3.83 0.73
C ALA A 136 21.15 -3.74 -0.46
N GLY A 137 21.13 -2.59 -1.16
CA GLY A 137 21.94 -2.35 -2.36
C GLY A 137 21.53 -3.15 -3.60
N ARG A 138 20.37 -3.81 -3.60
CA ARG A 138 19.89 -4.67 -4.70
C ARG A 138 18.59 -4.20 -5.33
N ALA A 139 17.54 -4.06 -4.52
CA ALA A 139 16.20 -3.71 -5.00
C ALA A 139 15.40 -3.02 -3.89
N PRO A 140 14.43 -2.16 -4.25
CA PRO A 140 13.62 -1.43 -3.29
C PRO A 140 12.51 -2.29 -2.68
N LEU A 141 11.95 -1.77 -1.57
CA LEU A 141 10.81 -2.37 -0.87
C LEU A 141 9.58 -1.44 -0.83
N VAL A 142 8.40 -2.07 -0.93
CA VAL A 142 7.11 -1.49 -0.55
C VAL A 142 6.71 -2.11 0.78
N VAL A 143 6.54 -1.29 1.82
CA VAL A 143 6.30 -1.76 3.18
C VAL A 143 4.91 -1.36 3.62
N GLU A 144 3.98 -2.33 3.72
CA GLU A 144 2.64 -2.08 4.25
C GLU A 144 2.63 -2.13 5.78
N LEU A 145 2.09 -1.09 6.41
CA LEU A 145 1.88 -1.03 7.86
C LEU A 145 0.50 -1.57 8.21
N LYS A 146 0.49 -2.75 8.83
CA LYS A 146 -0.72 -3.41 9.35
C LYS A 146 -0.98 -2.92 10.77
N THR A 147 -1.87 -1.97 10.92
CA THR A 147 -2.14 -1.36 12.22
C THR A 147 -3.26 -2.08 12.96
N ASP A 148 -3.12 -2.17 14.26
CA ASP A 148 -4.26 -2.13 15.15
C ASP A 148 -4.63 -0.67 15.48
N TRP A 149 -5.77 -0.46 16.16
CA TRP A 149 -6.23 0.90 16.45
C TRP A 149 -5.36 1.65 17.48
N ARG A 150 -4.44 0.97 18.20
CA ARG A 150 -3.62 1.53 19.29
C ARG A 150 -2.19 1.85 18.86
N SER A 151 -1.61 1.08 17.95
CA SER A 151 -0.18 1.05 17.66
C SER A 151 0.27 1.84 16.44
N ALA A 152 -0.65 2.51 15.72
CA ALA A 152 -0.35 3.11 14.41
C ALA A 152 0.88 4.03 14.38
N ALA A 153 1.04 4.89 15.39
CA ALA A 153 2.18 5.82 15.48
C ALA A 153 3.47 5.08 15.84
N GLU A 154 3.41 4.14 16.78
CA GLU A 154 4.56 3.36 17.21
C GLU A 154 5.05 2.44 16.10
N LEU A 155 4.13 1.74 15.41
CA LEU A 155 4.46 0.91 14.25
C LEU A 155 5.17 1.73 13.16
N ALA A 156 4.63 2.91 12.80
CA ALA A 156 5.26 3.78 11.81
C ALA A 156 6.65 4.24 12.24
N CYS A 157 6.81 4.65 13.49
CA CYS A 157 8.09 5.09 14.06
C CYS A 157 9.15 3.98 13.99
N ARG A 158 8.85 2.83 14.60
CA ARG A 158 9.77 1.70 14.66
C ARG A 158 10.12 1.13 13.30
N THR A 159 9.15 1.06 12.38
CA THR A 159 9.39 0.58 11.01
C THR A 159 10.40 1.47 10.30
N VAL A 160 10.20 2.79 10.31
CA VAL A 160 11.13 3.71 9.63
C VAL A 160 12.50 3.74 10.32
N GLU A 161 12.56 3.71 11.66
CA GLU A 161 13.83 3.60 12.40
C GLU A 161 14.59 2.31 12.07
N CYS A 162 13.86 1.21 11.82
CA CYS A 162 14.47 -0.04 11.38
C CYS A 162 15.01 0.08 9.95
N LEU A 163 14.19 0.58 9.01
CA LEU A 163 14.56 0.77 7.60
C LEU A 163 15.78 1.68 7.42
N ASP A 164 15.85 2.78 8.18
CA ASP A 164 16.93 3.76 8.08
C ASP A 164 18.31 3.22 8.51
N ARG A 165 18.36 2.08 9.17
CA ARG A 165 19.64 1.43 9.53
C ARG A 165 20.27 0.68 8.37
N PHE A 166 19.54 0.52 7.26
CA PHE A 166 19.99 -0.24 6.09
C PHE A 166 20.05 0.68 4.86
N SER A 167 21.02 0.41 3.98
CA SER A 167 21.12 1.09 2.68
C SER A 167 20.14 0.48 1.69
N ILE A 168 18.86 0.89 1.81
CA ILE A 168 17.77 0.37 0.99
C ILE A 168 16.82 1.51 0.58
N ASP A 169 16.36 1.48 -0.66
CA ASP A 169 15.31 2.37 -1.11
C ASP A 169 13.94 1.75 -0.78
N TYR A 170 13.03 2.55 -0.24
CA TYR A 170 11.73 2.06 0.18
C TYR A 170 10.63 3.11 0.09
N CYS A 171 9.40 2.64 0.07
CA CYS A 171 8.23 3.43 0.41
C CYS A 171 7.38 2.68 1.44
N VAL A 172 6.50 3.43 2.11
CA VAL A 172 5.60 2.89 3.13
C VAL A 172 4.17 3.11 2.67
N GLU A 173 3.31 2.09 2.84
CA GLU A 173 1.89 2.23 2.56
C GLU A 173 1.02 1.66 3.67
N SER A 174 -0.24 2.07 3.72
CA SER A 174 -1.22 1.52 4.64
C SER A 174 -2.66 1.80 4.18
N PHE A 175 -3.57 0.87 4.47
CA PHE A 175 -5.02 1.14 4.41
C PHE A 175 -5.45 2.14 5.47
N ASP A 176 -4.82 2.07 6.64
CA ASP A 176 -5.10 2.98 7.73
C ASP A 176 -4.44 4.34 7.51
N PRO A 177 -5.18 5.44 7.50
CA PRO A 177 -4.59 6.76 7.32
C PRO A 177 -3.74 7.25 8.51
N ARG A 178 -3.86 6.66 9.69
CA ARG A 178 -3.20 7.14 10.92
C ARG A 178 -1.68 7.04 10.88
N PRO A 179 -1.04 5.91 10.49
CA PRO A 179 0.42 5.85 10.35
C PRO A 179 0.93 6.80 9.26
N LEU A 180 0.18 6.97 8.15
CA LEU A 180 0.54 7.89 7.08
C LEU A 180 0.49 9.36 7.55
N LEU A 181 -0.48 9.69 8.40
CA LEU A 181 -0.57 11.01 9.01
C LEU A 181 0.59 11.27 9.99
N TRP A 182 1.01 10.24 10.74
CA TRP A 182 2.18 10.31 11.59
C TRP A 182 3.45 10.54 10.77
N LEU A 183 3.66 9.77 9.70
CA LEU A 183 4.79 9.93 8.76
C LEU A 183 4.80 11.33 8.14
N ARG A 184 3.65 11.83 7.71
CA ARG A 184 3.54 13.20 7.17
C ARG A 184 4.09 14.26 8.13
N ARG A 185 3.87 14.09 9.44
CA ARG A 185 4.24 15.08 10.47
C ARG A 185 5.68 14.92 10.95
N HIS A 186 6.16 13.69 11.11
CA HIS A 186 7.41 13.39 11.79
C HIS A 186 8.53 12.94 10.86
N ARG A 187 8.17 12.36 9.69
CA ARG A 187 9.11 11.83 8.70
C ARG A 187 8.69 12.24 7.29
N PRO A 188 8.65 13.56 7.00
CA PRO A 188 8.11 14.08 5.72
C PRO A 188 8.89 13.61 4.49
N ASN A 189 10.15 13.21 4.64
CA ASN A 189 10.98 12.71 3.52
C ASN A 189 10.71 11.24 3.15
N VAL A 190 10.00 10.49 3.99
CA VAL A 190 9.60 9.12 3.68
C VAL A 190 8.46 9.15 2.66
N LEU A 191 8.63 8.43 1.54
CA LEU A 191 7.57 8.21 0.56
C LEU A 191 6.46 7.39 1.19
N ARG A 192 5.23 7.92 1.14
CA ARG A 192 4.05 7.29 1.74
C ARG A 192 2.91 7.16 0.75
N GLY A 193 2.29 6.00 0.72
CA GLY A 193 1.16 5.65 -0.13
C GLY A 193 -0.13 5.45 0.65
N GLN A 194 -1.24 5.96 0.13
CA GLN A 194 -2.56 5.57 0.60
C GLN A 194 -2.97 4.29 -0.11
N LEU A 195 -3.01 3.19 0.63
CA LEU A 195 -3.49 1.90 0.12
C LEU A 195 -5.01 1.86 0.18
N SER A 196 -5.66 1.38 -0.89
CA SER A 196 -7.12 1.29 -0.94
C SER A 196 -7.62 0.31 -2.01
N GLN A 197 -8.92 0.04 -1.93
CA GLN A 197 -9.70 -0.79 -2.86
C GLN A 197 -11.17 -0.35 -2.87
N ASN A 198 -11.98 -0.99 -3.68
CA ASN A 198 -13.42 -0.82 -3.60
C ASN A 198 -14.01 -1.62 -2.43
N PHE A 199 -14.13 -1.01 -1.26
CA PHE A 199 -14.67 -1.64 -0.05
C PHE A 199 -16.17 -1.96 -0.13
N HIS A 200 -16.88 -1.51 -1.16
CA HIS A 200 -18.25 -1.96 -1.42
C HIS A 200 -18.27 -3.34 -2.09
N ARG A 201 -17.27 -3.66 -2.92
CA ARG A 201 -17.09 -4.99 -3.53
C ARG A 201 -16.33 -5.97 -2.64
N HIS A 202 -15.39 -5.44 -1.84
CA HIS A 202 -14.47 -6.21 -1.00
C HIS A 202 -14.56 -5.69 0.45
N PRO A 203 -15.67 -5.95 1.16
CA PRO A 203 -15.85 -5.46 2.53
C PRO A 203 -14.86 -6.15 3.48
N SER A 204 -14.24 -5.37 4.38
CA SER A 204 -13.31 -5.85 5.40
C SER A 204 -13.59 -5.21 6.77
N GLY A 205 -14.86 -5.21 7.17
CA GLY A 205 -15.27 -4.81 8.52
C GLY A 205 -15.36 -3.32 8.80
N GLN A 206 -15.12 -2.44 7.79
CA GLN A 206 -15.25 -0.98 7.97
C GLN A 206 -16.72 -0.59 8.14
N ASP A 207 -16.96 0.41 8.98
CA ASP A 207 -18.25 1.08 9.03
C ASP A 207 -18.55 1.81 7.69
N PRO A 208 -19.83 2.15 7.41
CA PRO A 208 -20.24 2.71 6.12
C PRO A 208 -19.49 4.00 5.74
N TRP A 209 -19.17 4.86 6.72
CA TRP A 209 -18.45 6.12 6.46
C TRP A 209 -16.99 5.87 6.07
N ASN A 210 -16.27 5.05 6.85
CA ASN A 210 -14.90 4.68 6.52
C ASN A 210 -14.83 3.93 5.18
N ARG A 211 -15.80 3.06 4.89
CA ARG A 211 -15.92 2.38 3.60
C ARG A 211 -16.02 3.39 2.44
N LEU A 212 -16.88 4.40 2.58
CA LEU A 212 -17.02 5.46 1.59
C LEU A 212 -15.72 6.27 1.43
N ALA A 213 -15.14 6.70 2.54
CA ALA A 213 -13.97 7.56 2.56
C ALA A 213 -12.72 6.86 2.00
N LEU A 214 -12.48 5.61 2.36
CA LEU A 214 -11.37 4.80 1.86
C LEU A 214 -11.56 4.49 0.37
N THR A 215 -12.74 3.98 -0.04
CA THR A 215 -13.03 3.68 -1.45
C THR A 215 -12.79 4.87 -2.36
N ASN A 216 -13.11 6.08 -1.91
CA ASN A 216 -13.01 7.32 -2.69
C ASN A 216 -11.78 8.16 -2.36
N LEU A 217 -10.83 7.62 -1.57
CA LEU A 217 -9.53 8.26 -1.27
C LEU A 217 -9.65 9.61 -0.55
N PHE A 218 -10.74 9.86 0.20
CA PHE A 218 -10.95 11.14 0.88
C PHE A 218 -9.95 11.39 2.01
N TYR A 219 -9.34 10.34 2.55
CA TYR A 219 -8.26 10.49 3.53
C TYR A 219 -6.98 11.11 2.96
N ASN A 220 -6.82 11.19 1.63
CA ASN A 220 -5.72 11.92 1.00
C ASN A 220 -5.66 13.39 1.44
N ALA A 221 -6.81 13.99 1.79
CA ALA A 221 -6.87 15.34 2.35
C ALA A 221 -6.01 15.51 3.60
N PHE A 222 -5.89 14.47 4.41
CA PHE A 222 -5.17 14.47 5.68
C PHE A 222 -3.77 13.85 5.55
N THR A 223 -3.66 12.72 4.86
CA THR A 223 -2.39 11.98 4.72
C THR A 223 -1.44 12.62 3.72
N ARG A 224 -1.98 13.33 2.71
CA ARG A 224 -1.20 13.90 1.59
C ARG A 224 -0.16 12.91 1.08
N PRO A 225 -0.60 11.76 0.56
CA PRO A 225 0.29 10.71 0.14
C PRO A 225 1.11 11.13 -1.10
N ASP A 226 2.26 10.50 -1.30
CA ASP A 226 3.09 10.66 -2.49
C ASP A 226 2.56 9.83 -3.67
N PHE A 227 1.88 8.73 -3.35
CA PHE A 227 1.25 7.84 -4.31
C PHE A 227 -0.02 7.21 -3.74
N VAL A 228 -0.83 6.67 -4.61
CA VAL A 228 -2.00 5.86 -4.25
C VAL A 228 -1.73 4.43 -4.71
N ALA A 229 -1.76 3.49 -3.77
CA ALA A 229 -1.76 2.06 -4.07
C ALA A 229 -3.22 1.59 -4.14
N TYR A 230 -3.66 1.17 -5.31
CA TYR A 230 -5.07 0.79 -5.50
C TYR A 230 -5.19 -0.58 -6.16
N ARG A 231 -6.23 -1.32 -5.71
CA ARG A 231 -6.53 -2.62 -6.30
C ARG A 231 -6.76 -2.50 -7.80
N PHE A 232 -6.05 -3.27 -8.59
CA PHE A 232 -5.98 -3.13 -10.05
C PHE A 232 -7.35 -3.28 -10.72
N GLU A 233 -8.14 -4.25 -10.31
CA GLU A 233 -9.47 -4.50 -10.87
C GLU A 233 -10.45 -3.33 -10.68
N ASP A 234 -10.15 -2.47 -9.71
CA ASP A 234 -10.98 -1.30 -9.38
C ASP A 234 -10.37 0.03 -9.89
N ARG A 235 -9.26 0.00 -10.66
CA ARG A 235 -8.49 1.20 -11.08
C ARG A 235 -9.29 2.20 -11.92
N GLU A 236 -10.39 1.75 -12.56
CA GLU A 236 -11.25 2.61 -13.37
C GLU A 236 -12.33 3.37 -12.58
N ARG A 237 -12.30 3.27 -11.24
CA ARG A 237 -13.20 4.09 -10.41
C ARG A 237 -12.93 5.58 -10.58
N ALA A 238 -13.99 6.39 -10.49
CA ALA A 238 -13.92 7.82 -10.72
C ALA A 238 -12.85 8.52 -9.85
N ALA A 239 -12.74 8.17 -8.56
CA ALA A 239 -11.75 8.74 -7.67
C ALA A 239 -10.31 8.42 -8.10
N VAL A 240 -10.05 7.19 -8.54
CA VAL A 240 -8.72 6.74 -9.04
C VAL A 240 -8.37 7.45 -10.34
N ARG A 241 -9.30 7.48 -11.31
CA ARG A 241 -9.11 8.23 -12.57
C ARG A 241 -8.83 9.71 -12.34
N LEU A 242 -9.52 10.33 -11.38
CA LEU A 242 -9.27 11.73 -11.02
C LEU A 242 -7.89 11.90 -10.37
N CYS A 243 -7.47 11.01 -9.48
CA CYS A 243 -6.11 11.03 -8.91
C CYS A 243 -5.06 10.97 -10.02
N ARG A 244 -5.17 10.03 -10.97
CA ARG A 244 -4.27 9.93 -12.15
C ARG A 244 -4.28 11.23 -12.96
N ARG A 245 -5.47 11.75 -13.26
CA ARG A 245 -5.63 13.00 -14.02
C ARG A 245 -5.00 14.21 -13.33
N PHE A 246 -4.97 14.20 -12.00
CA PHE A 246 -4.28 15.22 -11.20
C PHE A 246 -2.77 14.96 -11.05
N GLY A 247 -2.22 13.96 -11.76
CA GLY A 247 -0.79 13.62 -11.74
C GLY A 247 -0.34 12.92 -10.46
N MET A 248 -1.26 12.21 -9.77
CA MET A 248 -0.91 11.34 -8.64
C MET A 248 -0.14 10.12 -9.16
N ARG A 249 0.98 9.81 -8.52
CA ARG A 249 1.72 8.56 -8.74
C ARG A 249 0.88 7.37 -8.25
N MET A 250 0.99 6.24 -8.95
CA MET A 250 0.18 5.06 -8.65
C MET A 250 1.05 3.85 -8.35
N ALA A 251 0.53 2.94 -7.52
CA ALA A 251 0.94 1.56 -7.44
C ALA A 251 -0.30 0.67 -7.63
N TYR A 252 -0.18 -0.46 -8.31
CA TYR A 252 -1.31 -1.37 -8.52
C TYR A 252 -1.01 -2.75 -7.96
N TRP A 253 -1.98 -3.30 -7.25
CA TRP A 253 -1.98 -4.60 -6.60
C TRP A 253 -3.33 -5.31 -6.78
N THR A 254 -3.46 -6.59 -6.86
CA THR A 254 -2.38 -7.54 -7.12
C THR A 254 -2.47 -7.92 -8.59
N LEU A 255 -1.39 -7.74 -9.33
CA LEU A 255 -1.33 -8.04 -10.76
C LEU A 255 -1.05 -9.53 -10.95
N ARG A 256 -1.90 -10.23 -11.72
CA ARG A 256 -1.83 -11.68 -11.88
C ARG A 256 -1.58 -12.14 -13.31
N SER A 257 -1.39 -11.19 -14.23
CA SER A 257 -1.06 -11.50 -15.61
C SER A 257 0.02 -10.55 -16.15
N ARG A 258 0.74 -10.99 -17.18
CA ARG A 258 1.70 -10.14 -17.90
C ARG A 258 1.07 -8.91 -18.51
N ALA A 259 -0.15 -9.06 -19.03
CA ALA A 259 -0.89 -7.95 -19.61
C ALA A 259 -1.20 -6.88 -18.55
N ASP A 260 -1.57 -7.30 -17.33
CA ASP A 260 -1.83 -6.37 -16.23
C ASP A 260 -0.55 -5.64 -15.81
N VAL A 261 0.58 -6.37 -15.70
CA VAL A 261 1.90 -5.78 -15.38
C VAL A 261 2.31 -4.78 -16.46
N ALA A 262 2.21 -5.15 -17.73
CA ALA A 262 2.55 -4.28 -18.84
C ALA A 262 1.67 -3.00 -18.87
N LEU A 263 0.38 -3.14 -18.58
CA LEU A 263 -0.53 -2.00 -18.49
C LEU A 263 -0.17 -1.09 -17.31
N ALA A 264 0.14 -1.65 -16.14
CA ALA A 264 0.58 -0.87 -14.99
C ALA A 264 1.87 -0.08 -15.30
N GLU A 265 2.84 -0.73 -15.95
CA GLU A 265 4.10 -0.09 -16.40
C GLU A 265 3.84 1.02 -17.43
N GLN A 266 2.95 0.81 -18.40
CA GLN A 266 2.54 1.83 -19.38
C GLN A 266 1.88 3.05 -18.73
N GLU A 267 1.11 2.84 -17.66
CA GLU A 267 0.51 3.91 -16.87
C GLU A 267 1.52 4.58 -15.91
N GLY A 268 2.78 4.12 -15.86
CA GLY A 268 3.81 4.64 -14.95
C GLY A 268 3.57 4.29 -13.48
N ALA A 269 2.79 3.24 -13.21
CA ALA A 269 2.50 2.75 -11.86
C ALA A 269 3.55 1.73 -11.41
N LEU A 270 3.78 1.63 -10.09
CA LEU A 270 4.56 0.53 -9.51
C LEU A 270 3.74 -0.76 -9.59
N PRO A 271 4.24 -1.81 -10.27
CA PRO A 271 3.53 -3.07 -10.41
C PRO A 271 3.82 -4.00 -9.23
N ILE A 272 2.82 -4.28 -8.40
CA ILE A 272 2.87 -5.27 -7.31
C ILE A 272 2.16 -6.53 -7.81
N PHE A 273 2.91 -7.63 -8.00
CA PHE A 273 2.45 -8.81 -8.73
C PHE A 273 2.54 -10.12 -7.93
N GLU A 274 1.71 -11.08 -8.31
CA GLU A 274 1.74 -12.49 -7.89
C GLU A 274 1.87 -13.43 -9.11
N GLU A 275 2.19 -14.70 -8.89
CA GLU A 275 2.28 -15.78 -9.89
C GLU A 275 3.33 -15.56 -10.99
N PRO A 276 4.63 -15.57 -10.64
CA PRO A 276 5.71 -15.31 -11.60
C PRO A 276 5.85 -16.37 -12.73
N GLU A 277 5.34 -17.57 -12.56
CA GLU A 277 5.42 -18.62 -13.60
C GLU A 277 4.62 -18.22 -14.85
N ARG A 278 3.48 -17.54 -14.68
CA ARG A 278 2.73 -16.94 -15.79
C ARG A 278 3.42 -15.71 -16.40
N LEU A 279 4.39 -15.12 -15.70
CA LEU A 279 5.16 -13.97 -16.20
C LEU A 279 6.40 -14.38 -17.02
N LYS A 280 6.91 -15.62 -16.92
CA LYS A 280 8.13 -16.08 -17.59
C LYS A 280 7.99 -16.45 -19.07
N GLU A 281 6.78 -16.63 -19.60
CA GLU A 281 6.56 -17.17 -20.96
C GLU A 281 6.54 -16.16 -22.11
N VAL A 282 7.19 -15.02 -22.08
CA VAL A 282 7.45 -14.17 -23.27
C VAL A 282 8.78 -13.41 -23.13
N THR A 283 9.87 -14.13 -23.33
CA THR A 283 11.10 -13.58 -23.87
C THR A 283 11.38 -14.33 -25.16
N HIS A 284 10.84 -13.79 -26.26
CA HIS A 284 11.33 -14.09 -27.59
C HIS A 284 11.32 -12.81 -28.39
#